data_e70327410eadc52e2433a14de8a4a783
#
_entry.id   e70327410eadc52e2433a14de8a4a783
#
_cell.length_a   1.000
_cell.length_b   1.000
_cell.length_c   1.000
_cell.angle_alpha   90.00
_cell.angle_beta   90.00
_cell.angle_gamma   90.00
#
_symmetry.space_group_name_H-M   'P 1'
#
loop_
_entity.id
_entity.type
_entity.pdbx_description
1 polymer ?
#
loop_
_entity_poly.entity_id
_entity_poly.type
_entity_poly.pdbx_seq_one_letter_code
_entity_poly.pdbx_strand_id
1 'polypeptide(L)'
;MFKHFASNPDNSNGRLYNELDEDLRNPFERDRARVIHSNSFRKLKHKTQVFIESESDYFRTRLTHSLEVAQISRSICRLLELDEDLGETVALAHDLGHPPFGHIGEDALDNSMKKFGGFNHNDQTLRVLTFIEKRHPDFDGLNLTWESLEGIIKHNGILSGHLPYHLDNYSKLHNLNLTDQPYLESQIASISDDIAYNNHDVEDAIRANLISLDDIAELSFFEKIIICLLYTSPSPRDGRISRMPSSA
;
A
#
# COMPACT_ATOMS: atom_id res chain seq x y z
N MET A 1 -6.74 3.88 23.84
CA MET A 1 -8.13 4.31 23.59
C MET A 1 -8.13 5.05 22.26
N PHE A 2 -8.90 4.62 21.26
CA PHE A 2 -8.93 5.31 19.97
C PHE A 2 -9.47 6.72 20.10
N LYS A 3 -8.98 7.64 19.27
CA LYS A 3 -9.59 8.98 19.14
C LYS A 3 -11.02 8.85 18.60
N HIS A 4 -11.86 9.82 18.90
CA HIS A 4 -13.28 9.80 18.49
C HIS A 4 -13.49 9.83 16.95
N PHE A 5 -12.46 10.16 16.20
CA PHE A 5 -12.44 10.18 14.73
C PHE A 5 -11.75 8.95 14.11
N ALA A 6 -11.20 8.05 14.94
CA ALA A 6 -10.62 6.79 14.48
C ALA A 6 -11.73 5.80 14.13
N SER A 7 -11.45 4.92 13.17
CA SER A 7 -12.30 3.77 12.90
C SER A 7 -12.33 2.85 14.13
N ASN A 8 -13.52 2.42 14.52
CA ASN A 8 -13.68 1.55 15.67
C ASN A 8 -14.20 0.18 15.21
N PRO A 9 -13.44 -0.90 15.44
CA PRO A 9 -13.85 -2.25 15.03
C PRO A 9 -15.19 -2.70 15.63
N ASP A 10 -15.54 -2.22 16.83
CA ASP A 10 -16.83 -2.54 17.47
C ASP A 10 -18.04 -1.91 16.79
N ASN A 11 -17.81 -0.85 16.00
CA ASN A 11 -18.82 -0.09 15.26
C ASN A 11 -18.65 -0.21 13.74
N SER A 12 -17.99 -1.28 13.26
CA SER A 12 -17.80 -1.51 11.83
C SER A 12 -19.13 -1.60 11.09
N ASN A 13 -19.18 -1.04 9.87
CA ASN A 13 -20.30 -1.20 8.94
C ASN A 13 -20.46 -2.65 8.43
N GLY A 14 -19.56 -3.52 8.83
CA GLY A 14 -19.62 -4.95 8.59
C GLY A 14 -19.10 -5.38 7.22
N ARG A 15 -19.58 -6.53 6.80
CA ARG A 15 -19.17 -7.23 5.56
C ARG A 15 -20.35 -7.39 4.63
N LEU A 16 -20.08 -7.50 3.34
CA LEU A 16 -21.14 -7.75 2.34
C LEU A 16 -21.88 -9.07 2.61
N TYR A 17 -21.12 -10.13 2.93
CA TYR A 17 -21.68 -11.44 3.27
C TYR A 17 -21.55 -11.69 4.77
N ASN A 18 -22.66 -12.11 5.38
CA ASN A 18 -22.65 -12.48 6.81
C ASN A 18 -21.85 -13.77 7.02
N GLU A 19 -20.97 -13.75 8.00
CA GLU A 19 -20.21 -14.91 8.45
C GLU A 19 -20.51 -15.17 9.92
N LEU A 20 -20.41 -16.43 10.35
CA LEU A 20 -20.48 -16.77 11.78
C LEU A 20 -19.27 -16.14 12.47
N ASP A 21 -19.52 -15.31 13.46
CA ASP A 21 -18.47 -14.56 14.17
C ASP A 21 -18.05 -15.34 15.42
N GLU A 22 -17.27 -16.38 15.21
CA GLU A 22 -16.65 -17.18 16.29
C GLU A 22 -15.17 -16.84 16.51
N ASP A 23 -14.67 -15.78 15.84
CA ASP A 23 -13.25 -15.39 15.88
C ASP A 23 -12.98 -14.44 17.04
N LEU A 24 -11.88 -14.67 17.76
CA LEU A 24 -11.43 -13.80 18.85
C LEU A 24 -10.76 -12.51 18.37
N ARG A 25 -10.39 -12.47 17.09
CA ARG A 25 -9.77 -11.28 16.46
C ARG A 25 -10.83 -10.26 16.09
N ASN A 26 -10.47 -8.98 16.19
CA ASN A 26 -11.35 -7.93 15.70
C ASN A 26 -11.52 -7.98 14.17
N PRO A 27 -12.55 -7.32 13.59
CA PRO A 27 -12.83 -7.37 12.15
C PRO A 27 -11.67 -6.92 11.27
N PHE A 28 -10.91 -5.89 11.66
CA PHE A 28 -9.78 -5.35 10.87
C PHE A 28 -8.55 -6.24 10.95
N GLU A 29 -8.27 -6.84 12.11
CA GLU A 29 -7.23 -7.86 12.26
C GLU A 29 -7.51 -9.10 11.39
N ARG A 30 -8.78 -9.51 11.29
CA ARG A 30 -9.19 -10.59 10.38
C ARG A 30 -8.96 -10.20 8.92
N ASP A 31 -9.25 -8.96 8.53
CA ASP A 31 -9.03 -8.46 7.18
C ASP A 31 -7.55 -8.46 6.81
N ARG A 32 -6.70 -7.96 7.71
CA ARG A 32 -5.25 -8.03 7.55
C ARG A 32 -4.79 -9.47 7.28
N ALA A 33 -5.23 -10.41 8.08
CA ALA A 33 -4.89 -11.81 7.90
C ALA A 33 -5.37 -12.36 6.54
N ARG A 34 -6.59 -12.00 6.08
CA ARG A 34 -7.12 -12.40 4.77
C ARG A 34 -6.28 -11.86 3.63
N VAL A 35 -5.84 -10.60 3.71
CA VAL A 35 -4.97 -9.97 2.70
C VAL A 35 -3.63 -10.68 2.65
N ILE A 36 -2.93 -10.84 3.79
CA ILE A 36 -1.60 -11.48 3.86
C ILE A 36 -1.64 -12.91 3.33
N HIS A 37 -2.69 -13.66 3.63
CA HIS A 37 -2.84 -15.05 3.19
C HIS A 37 -3.40 -15.20 1.79
N SER A 38 -3.74 -14.11 1.07
CA SER A 38 -4.24 -14.16 -0.30
C SER A 38 -3.15 -14.62 -1.30
N ASN A 39 -3.60 -15.15 -2.44
CA ASN A 39 -2.67 -15.50 -3.52
C ASN A 39 -2.10 -14.25 -4.19
N SER A 40 -2.92 -13.22 -4.29
CA SER A 40 -2.57 -11.96 -4.95
C SER A 40 -1.48 -11.23 -4.18
N PHE A 41 -1.52 -11.24 -2.83
CA PHE A 41 -0.46 -10.67 -2.01
C PHE A 41 0.87 -11.39 -2.25
N ARG A 42 0.89 -12.73 -2.28
CA ARG A 42 2.11 -13.48 -2.61
C ARG A 42 2.65 -13.22 -4.01
N LYS A 43 1.78 -12.88 -4.98
CA LYS A 43 2.21 -12.56 -6.35
C LYS A 43 2.93 -11.22 -6.45
N LEU A 44 2.78 -10.31 -5.47
CA LEU A 44 3.49 -9.04 -5.45
C LEU A 44 5.02 -9.21 -5.48
N LYS A 45 5.55 -10.33 -5.01
CA LYS A 45 6.99 -10.64 -5.07
C LYS A 45 7.54 -10.72 -6.50
N HIS A 46 6.68 -10.93 -7.51
CA HIS A 46 7.05 -11.04 -8.93
C HIS A 46 6.67 -9.79 -9.72
N LYS A 47 6.31 -8.72 -9.06
CA LYS A 47 5.99 -7.43 -9.68
C LYS A 47 7.06 -6.42 -9.29
N THR A 48 7.66 -5.80 -10.28
CA THR A 48 8.66 -4.74 -10.08
C THR A 48 8.04 -3.53 -9.40
N GLN A 49 8.79 -2.87 -8.52
CA GLN A 49 8.43 -1.54 -8.02
C GLN A 49 8.85 -0.49 -9.06
N VAL A 50 10.12 -0.23 -9.22
CA VAL A 50 10.69 0.67 -10.23
C VAL A 50 11.74 -0.06 -11.07
N PHE A 51 12.71 -0.70 -10.43
CA PHE A 51 13.77 -1.45 -11.10
C PHE A 51 13.39 -2.93 -11.25
N ILE A 52 13.91 -3.56 -12.31
CA ILE A 52 13.64 -4.98 -12.60
C ILE A 52 14.38 -5.85 -11.57
N GLU A 53 13.64 -6.65 -10.80
CA GLU A 53 14.19 -7.47 -9.71
C GLU A 53 15.29 -8.46 -10.17
N SER A 54 15.26 -8.91 -11.43
CA SER A 54 16.27 -9.84 -11.95
C SER A 54 17.65 -9.20 -12.18
N GLU A 55 17.77 -7.87 -12.10
CA GLU A 55 19.04 -7.18 -12.26
C GLU A 55 19.85 -7.13 -10.95
N SER A 56 19.15 -7.19 -9.81
CA SER A 56 19.79 -7.22 -8.49
C SER A 56 18.83 -7.75 -7.43
N ASP A 57 19.33 -8.65 -6.56
CA ASP A 57 18.59 -9.16 -5.38
C ASP A 57 18.23 -8.07 -4.35
N TYR A 58 18.81 -6.90 -4.49
CA TYR A 58 18.57 -5.77 -3.59
C TYR A 58 17.46 -4.82 -4.05
N PHE A 59 17.02 -4.91 -5.32
CA PHE A 59 15.92 -4.07 -5.80
C PHE A 59 14.59 -4.50 -5.21
N ARG A 60 13.76 -3.53 -4.90
CA ARG A 60 12.47 -3.76 -4.28
C ARG A 60 11.47 -4.35 -5.25
N THR A 61 10.73 -5.32 -4.74
CA THR A 61 9.49 -5.80 -5.37
C THR A 61 8.29 -5.06 -4.75
N ARG A 62 7.13 -5.14 -5.39
CA ARG A 62 5.90 -4.60 -4.79
C ARG A 62 5.55 -5.25 -3.45
N LEU A 63 5.97 -6.49 -3.20
CA LEU A 63 5.77 -7.13 -1.91
C LEU A 63 6.57 -6.45 -0.81
N THR A 64 7.86 -6.21 -1.02
CA THR A 64 8.70 -5.56 -0.02
C THR A 64 8.28 -4.11 0.21
N HIS A 65 7.92 -3.38 -0.86
CA HIS A 65 7.34 -2.05 -0.77
C HIS A 65 6.06 -2.04 0.09
N SER A 66 5.06 -2.89 -0.21
CA SER A 66 3.81 -2.93 0.56
C SER A 66 4.04 -3.26 2.05
N LEU A 67 5.05 -4.09 2.38
CA LEU A 67 5.42 -4.38 3.77
C LEU A 67 6.01 -3.15 4.48
N GLU A 68 6.85 -2.37 3.79
CA GLU A 68 7.46 -1.15 4.33
C GLU A 68 6.40 -0.05 4.50
N VAL A 69 5.50 0.12 3.52
CA VAL A 69 4.33 1.02 3.65
C VAL A 69 3.48 0.64 4.86
N ALA A 70 3.18 -0.64 5.02
CA ALA A 70 2.37 -1.15 6.14
C ALA A 70 3.04 -0.87 7.50
N GLN A 71 4.35 -1.03 7.60
CA GLN A 71 5.11 -0.73 8.82
C GLN A 71 5.05 0.75 9.18
N ILE A 72 5.19 1.65 8.18
CA ILE A 72 5.11 3.11 8.37
C ILE A 72 3.68 3.50 8.77
N SER A 73 2.67 3.02 8.03
CA SER A 73 1.25 3.28 8.30
C SER A 73 0.87 2.88 9.73
N ARG A 74 1.24 1.67 10.15
CA ARG A 74 1.02 1.19 11.50
C ARG A 74 1.66 2.10 12.57
N SER A 75 2.90 2.56 12.32
CA SER A 75 3.61 3.43 13.24
C SER A 75 2.93 4.80 13.39
N ILE A 76 2.45 5.37 12.29
CA ILE A 76 1.74 6.66 12.29
C ILE A 76 0.35 6.49 12.93
N CYS A 77 -0.40 5.44 12.61
CA CYS A 77 -1.69 5.15 13.23
C CYS A 77 -1.55 5.05 14.75
N ARG A 78 -0.53 4.36 15.25
CA ARG A 78 -0.23 4.26 16.69
C ARG A 78 0.03 5.63 17.32
N LEU A 79 0.85 6.48 16.69
CA LEU A 79 1.16 7.82 17.18
C LEU A 79 -0.08 8.72 17.25
N LEU A 80 -1.01 8.55 16.33
CA LEU A 80 -2.25 9.33 16.23
C LEU A 80 -3.43 8.70 16.99
N GLU A 81 -3.23 7.55 17.64
CA GLU A 81 -4.27 6.77 18.33
C GLU A 81 -5.42 6.35 17.38
N LEU A 82 -5.07 6.02 16.13
CA LEU A 82 -5.95 5.43 15.11
C LEU A 82 -5.89 3.90 15.15
N ASP A 83 -6.74 3.24 14.37
CA ASP A 83 -6.70 1.77 14.28
C ASP A 83 -5.50 1.29 13.45
N GLU A 84 -4.57 0.60 14.12
CA GLU A 84 -3.34 0.11 13.50
C GLU A 84 -3.61 -1.02 12.50
N ASP A 85 -4.58 -1.89 12.77
CA ASP A 85 -4.88 -3.05 11.93
C ASP A 85 -5.57 -2.63 10.64
N LEU A 86 -6.46 -1.62 10.70
CA LEU A 86 -7.07 -1.04 9.51
C LEU A 86 -6.03 -0.32 8.64
N GLY A 87 -5.20 0.55 9.24
CA GLY A 87 -4.14 1.26 8.52
C GLY A 87 -3.15 0.30 7.85
N GLU A 88 -2.75 -0.77 8.54
CA GLU A 88 -1.90 -1.83 8.00
C GLU A 88 -2.59 -2.60 6.87
N THR A 89 -3.88 -2.93 7.01
CA THR A 89 -4.66 -3.65 6.00
C THR A 89 -4.75 -2.87 4.70
N VAL A 90 -5.07 -1.58 4.77
CA VAL A 90 -5.13 -0.69 3.60
C VAL A 90 -3.76 -0.63 2.91
N ALA A 91 -2.70 -0.41 3.67
CA ALA A 91 -1.33 -0.35 3.17
C ALA A 91 -0.86 -1.65 2.51
N LEU A 92 -1.21 -2.82 3.05
CA LEU A 92 -0.86 -4.12 2.45
C LEU A 92 -1.62 -4.39 1.14
N ALA A 93 -2.82 -3.85 1.00
CA ALA A 93 -3.72 -4.21 -0.09
C ALA A 93 -3.75 -3.19 -1.24
N HIS A 94 -3.23 -1.97 -1.06
CA HIS A 94 -3.39 -0.88 -2.04
C HIS A 94 -2.90 -1.26 -3.45
N ASP A 95 -1.82 -2.01 -3.54
CA ASP A 95 -1.11 -2.36 -4.79
C ASP A 95 -1.46 -3.74 -5.39
N LEU A 96 -2.44 -4.48 -4.82
CA LEU A 96 -2.76 -5.85 -5.25
C LEU A 96 -3.13 -5.96 -6.73
N GLY A 97 -3.79 -4.94 -7.27
CA GLY A 97 -4.24 -4.89 -8.66
C GLY A 97 -3.21 -4.41 -9.67
N HIS A 98 -2.05 -3.94 -9.23
CA HIS A 98 -1.03 -3.42 -10.14
C HIS A 98 -0.56 -4.49 -11.14
N PRO A 99 -0.36 -4.15 -12.44
CA PRO A 99 0.22 -5.04 -13.42
C PRO A 99 1.75 -5.13 -13.24
N PRO A 100 2.43 -6.06 -13.92
CA PRO A 100 3.89 -6.02 -14.06
C PRO A 100 4.38 -4.72 -14.71
N PHE A 101 5.60 -4.28 -14.37
CA PHE A 101 6.26 -3.07 -14.90
C PHE A 101 5.61 -1.75 -14.50
N GLY A 102 4.94 -1.70 -13.34
CA GLY A 102 4.41 -0.48 -12.73
C GLY A 102 3.45 0.30 -13.62
N HIS A 103 3.57 1.64 -13.61
CA HIS A 103 2.69 2.52 -14.38
C HIS A 103 2.87 2.38 -15.90
N ILE A 104 4.09 2.09 -16.38
CA ILE A 104 4.33 1.83 -17.81
C ILE A 104 3.54 0.59 -18.28
N GLY A 105 3.54 -0.45 -17.45
CA GLY A 105 2.74 -1.66 -17.71
C GLY A 105 1.24 -1.39 -17.64
N GLU A 106 0.81 -0.53 -16.73
CA GLU A 106 -0.58 -0.10 -16.62
C GLU A 106 -1.04 0.67 -17.85
N ASP A 107 -0.27 1.66 -18.30
CA ASP A 107 -0.56 2.44 -19.50
C ASP A 107 -0.65 1.57 -20.76
N ALA A 108 0.29 0.63 -20.91
CA ALA A 108 0.29 -0.31 -22.03
C ALA A 108 -0.94 -1.22 -22.00
N LEU A 109 -1.33 -1.69 -20.82
CA LEU A 109 -2.50 -2.54 -20.63
C LEU A 109 -3.79 -1.76 -20.85
N ASP A 110 -3.90 -0.55 -20.30
CA ASP A 110 -5.05 0.34 -20.52
C ASP A 110 -5.24 0.63 -22.01
N ASN A 111 -4.17 1.02 -22.71
CA ASN A 111 -4.22 1.25 -24.15
C ASN A 111 -4.69 0.03 -24.95
N SER A 112 -4.23 -1.17 -24.56
CA SER A 112 -4.61 -2.42 -25.20
C SER A 112 -6.07 -2.80 -24.94
N MET A 113 -6.57 -2.43 -23.76
CA MET A 113 -7.92 -2.76 -23.27
C MET A 113 -8.96 -1.68 -23.55
N LYS A 114 -8.62 -0.56 -24.20
CA LYS A 114 -9.56 0.55 -24.47
C LYS A 114 -10.90 0.13 -25.07
N LYS A 115 -10.90 -0.86 -25.96
CA LYS A 115 -12.12 -1.38 -26.58
C LYS A 115 -13.03 -2.16 -25.61
N PHE A 116 -12.48 -2.53 -24.44
CA PHE A 116 -13.14 -3.33 -23.41
C PHE A 116 -13.34 -2.54 -22.10
N GLY A 117 -13.17 -1.22 -22.13
CA GLY A 117 -13.37 -0.35 -20.96
C GLY A 117 -12.08 0.11 -20.28
N GLY A 118 -10.91 -0.23 -20.86
CA GLY A 118 -9.62 0.15 -20.32
C GLY A 118 -9.13 -0.75 -19.17
N PHE A 119 -8.10 -0.28 -18.48
CA PHE A 119 -7.55 -0.93 -17.29
C PHE A 119 -7.18 0.13 -16.24
N ASN A 120 -7.50 -0.14 -14.99
CA ASN A 120 -7.13 0.68 -13.85
C ASN A 120 -6.74 -0.23 -12.69
N HIS A 121 -5.59 0.00 -12.05
CA HIS A 121 -5.09 -0.87 -11.00
C HIS A 121 -5.95 -0.85 -9.73
N ASN A 122 -6.62 0.26 -9.40
CA ASN A 122 -7.53 0.34 -8.25
C ASN A 122 -8.80 -0.50 -8.49
N ASP A 123 -9.38 -0.41 -9.70
CA ASP A 123 -10.51 -1.26 -10.11
C ASP A 123 -10.13 -2.74 -10.07
N GLN A 124 -8.92 -3.06 -10.54
CA GLN A 124 -8.40 -4.42 -10.49
C GLN A 124 -8.12 -4.86 -9.04
N THR A 125 -7.66 -3.97 -8.15
CA THR A 125 -7.52 -4.28 -6.73
C THR A 125 -8.86 -4.66 -6.12
N LEU A 126 -9.91 -3.86 -6.36
CA LEU A 126 -11.25 -4.19 -5.91
C LEU A 126 -11.72 -5.54 -6.47
N ARG A 127 -11.52 -5.77 -7.77
CA ARG A 127 -11.87 -7.04 -8.41
C ARG A 127 -11.15 -8.23 -7.79
N VAL A 128 -9.88 -8.08 -7.46
CA VAL A 128 -9.09 -9.10 -6.76
C VAL A 128 -9.71 -9.43 -5.41
N LEU A 129 -9.97 -8.40 -4.60
CA LEU A 129 -10.45 -8.54 -3.24
C LEU A 129 -11.89 -9.05 -3.14
N THR A 130 -12.74 -8.73 -4.11
CA THR A 130 -14.18 -9.02 -4.05
C THR A 130 -14.64 -10.16 -4.95
N PHE A 131 -13.81 -10.59 -5.92
CA PHE A 131 -14.22 -11.59 -6.91
C PHE A 131 -13.16 -12.66 -7.23
N ILE A 132 -11.88 -12.27 -7.45
CA ILE A 132 -10.88 -13.22 -7.96
C ILE A 132 -10.37 -14.18 -6.89
N GLU A 133 -10.10 -13.67 -5.67
CA GLU A 133 -9.71 -14.53 -4.55
C GLU A 133 -10.89 -15.41 -4.14
N LYS A 134 -10.68 -16.71 -4.11
CA LYS A 134 -11.71 -17.70 -3.75
C LYS A 134 -11.24 -18.48 -2.54
N ARG A 135 -11.68 -18.06 -1.36
CA ARG A 135 -11.28 -18.61 -0.07
C ARG A 135 -12.44 -19.20 0.73
N HIS A 136 -13.66 -18.87 0.36
CA HIS A 136 -14.86 -19.34 1.01
C HIS A 136 -15.74 -20.14 0.02
N PRO A 137 -16.46 -21.18 0.47
CA PRO A 137 -17.32 -21.96 -0.41
C PRO A 137 -18.57 -21.20 -0.87
N ASP A 138 -19.08 -20.27 -0.07
CA ASP A 138 -20.39 -19.67 -0.31
C ASP A 138 -20.33 -18.31 -1.03
N PHE A 139 -19.13 -17.69 -1.11
CA PHE A 139 -18.96 -16.40 -1.80
C PHE A 139 -17.58 -16.26 -2.43
N ASP A 140 -17.48 -15.41 -3.43
CA ASP A 140 -16.23 -14.99 -4.07
C ASP A 140 -15.57 -13.85 -3.27
N GLY A 141 -14.28 -13.66 -3.47
CA GLY A 141 -13.50 -12.62 -2.81
C GLY A 141 -13.05 -12.97 -1.39
N LEU A 142 -12.53 -11.97 -0.70
CA LEU A 142 -12.05 -12.06 0.69
C LEU A 142 -13.10 -11.63 1.71
N ASN A 143 -14.21 -11.03 1.28
CA ASN A 143 -15.27 -10.49 2.13
C ASN A 143 -14.71 -9.59 3.24
N LEU A 144 -13.92 -8.59 2.85
CA LEU A 144 -13.36 -7.61 3.78
C LEU A 144 -14.47 -6.70 4.33
N THR A 145 -14.20 -6.04 5.45
CA THR A 145 -15.10 -5.04 6.03
C THR A 145 -15.28 -3.86 5.10
N TRP A 146 -16.36 -3.13 5.31
CA TRP A 146 -16.67 -1.92 4.56
C TRP A 146 -15.53 -0.91 4.65
N GLU A 147 -14.98 -0.69 5.86
CA GLU A 147 -13.90 0.25 6.14
C GLU A 147 -12.61 -0.13 5.41
N SER A 148 -12.27 -1.41 5.39
CA SER A 148 -11.10 -1.90 4.66
C SER A 148 -11.24 -1.68 3.16
N LEU A 149 -12.40 -2.00 2.57
CA LEU A 149 -12.65 -1.79 1.14
C LEU A 149 -12.70 -0.30 0.78
N GLU A 150 -13.41 0.49 1.56
CA GLU A 150 -13.47 1.95 1.41
C GLU A 150 -12.07 2.55 1.43
N GLY A 151 -11.28 2.19 2.45
CA GLY A 151 -9.92 2.68 2.59
C GLY A 151 -9.01 2.30 1.44
N ILE A 152 -9.05 1.04 1.00
CA ILE A 152 -8.22 0.55 -0.12
C ILE A 152 -8.59 1.28 -1.42
N ILE A 153 -9.86 1.48 -1.71
CA ILE A 153 -10.31 2.09 -2.97
C ILE A 153 -10.09 3.61 -2.97
N LYS A 154 -10.16 4.25 -1.81
CA LYS A 154 -10.02 5.71 -1.68
C LYS A 154 -8.65 6.14 -1.13
N HIS A 155 -7.65 5.26 -1.07
CA HIS A 155 -6.33 5.66 -0.58
C HIS A 155 -5.72 6.82 -1.40
N ASN A 156 -6.05 6.93 -2.69
CA ASN A 156 -5.68 8.06 -3.55
C ASN A 156 -6.69 9.23 -3.53
N GLY A 157 -7.65 9.25 -2.59
CA GLY A 157 -8.63 10.29 -2.41
C GLY A 157 -10.03 9.94 -2.89
N ILE A 158 -10.89 10.95 -2.99
CA ILE A 158 -12.28 10.81 -3.43
C ILE A 158 -12.37 10.42 -4.90
N LEU A 159 -13.39 9.65 -5.24
CA LEU A 159 -13.67 9.21 -6.60
C LEU A 159 -14.93 9.90 -7.12
N SER A 160 -14.78 10.62 -8.23
CA SER A 160 -15.88 11.35 -8.87
C SER A 160 -15.85 11.16 -10.39
N GLY A 161 -17.01 11.30 -11.03
CA GLY A 161 -17.13 11.18 -12.49
C GLY A 161 -17.38 9.76 -12.95
N HIS A 162 -16.75 9.37 -14.09
CA HIS A 162 -16.95 8.02 -14.66
C HIS A 162 -16.17 6.99 -13.84
N LEU A 163 -16.89 6.05 -13.25
CA LEU A 163 -16.29 4.97 -12.47
C LEU A 163 -15.89 3.80 -13.39
N PRO A 164 -14.75 3.14 -13.11
CA PRO A 164 -14.40 1.88 -13.76
C PRO A 164 -15.43 0.79 -13.51
N TYR A 165 -15.42 -0.23 -14.38
CA TYR A 165 -16.51 -1.22 -14.47
C TYR A 165 -16.78 -1.99 -13.16
N HIS A 166 -15.74 -2.51 -12.52
CA HIS A 166 -15.95 -3.31 -11.29
C HIS A 166 -16.35 -2.43 -10.12
N LEU A 167 -15.78 -1.24 -10.01
CA LEU A 167 -16.10 -0.29 -8.96
C LEU A 167 -17.56 0.21 -9.08
N ASP A 168 -18.01 0.54 -10.29
CA ASP A 168 -19.40 0.95 -10.54
C ASP A 168 -20.39 -0.17 -10.16
N ASN A 169 -20.10 -1.41 -10.55
CA ASN A 169 -20.97 -2.54 -10.22
C ASN A 169 -20.95 -2.89 -8.74
N TYR A 170 -19.78 -2.90 -8.10
CA TYR A 170 -19.67 -3.23 -6.68
C TYR A 170 -20.34 -2.17 -5.81
N SER A 171 -20.19 -0.89 -6.15
CA SER A 171 -20.81 0.22 -5.40
C SER A 171 -22.33 0.19 -5.41
N LYS A 172 -22.95 -0.46 -6.39
CA LYS A 172 -24.40 -0.69 -6.42
C LYS A 172 -24.86 -1.77 -5.43
N LEU A 173 -23.98 -2.72 -5.09
CA LEU A 173 -24.24 -3.78 -4.12
C LEU A 173 -23.87 -3.33 -2.70
N HIS A 174 -22.77 -2.62 -2.57
CA HIS A 174 -22.18 -2.20 -1.31
C HIS A 174 -21.65 -0.79 -1.47
N ASN A 175 -22.44 0.21 -1.09
CA ASN A 175 -22.08 1.62 -1.25
C ASN A 175 -20.87 1.99 -0.38
N LEU A 176 -19.75 2.32 -1.01
CA LEU A 176 -18.49 2.70 -0.35
C LEU A 176 -18.33 4.22 -0.17
N ASN A 177 -19.40 5.02 -0.33
CA ASN A 177 -19.38 6.48 -0.18
C ASN A 177 -18.22 7.15 -0.94
N LEU A 178 -18.08 6.81 -2.22
CA LEU A 178 -16.90 7.16 -3.05
C LEU A 178 -16.62 8.66 -3.16
N THR A 179 -17.63 9.51 -2.96
CA THR A 179 -17.53 10.97 -3.05
C THR A 179 -17.13 11.65 -1.73
N ASP A 180 -17.19 10.92 -0.62
CA ASP A 180 -16.80 11.43 0.69
C ASP A 180 -15.30 11.28 0.91
N GLN A 181 -14.73 12.04 1.83
CA GLN A 181 -13.33 11.86 2.23
C GLN A 181 -13.13 10.47 2.83
N PRO A 182 -11.98 9.79 2.52
CA PRO A 182 -11.65 8.51 3.14
C PRO A 182 -11.41 8.66 4.65
N TYR A 183 -11.58 7.58 5.39
CA TYR A 183 -11.19 7.52 6.79
C TYR A 183 -9.70 7.85 6.98
N LEU A 184 -9.35 8.31 8.19
CA LEU A 184 -7.99 8.77 8.48
C LEU A 184 -6.95 7.66 8.30
N GLU A 185 -7.27 6.43 8.64
CA GLU A 185 -6.40 5.27 8.44
C GLU A 185 -6.03 5.08 6.96
N SER A 186 -6.97 5.33 6.05
CA SER A 186 -6.72 5.32 4.61
C SER A 186 -5.81 6.47 4.17
N GLN A 187 -6.04 7.67 4.70
CA GLN A 187 -5.19 8.84 4.42
C GLN A 187 -3.76 8.62 4.94
N ILE A 188 -3.62 7.97 6.10
CA ILE A 188 -2.31 7.59 6.64
C ILE A 188 -1.64 6.54 5.75
N ALA A 189 -2.37 5.56 5.24
CA ALA A 189 -1.81 4.58 4.31
C ALA A 189 -1.28 5.27 3.02
N SER A 190 -2.00 6.24 2.47
CA SER A 190 -1.57 7.05 1.33
C SER A 190 -0.28 7.83 1.62
N ILE A 191 -0.23 8.55 2.73
CA ILE A 191 1.00 9.29 3.13
C ILE A 191 2.16 8.33 3.37
N SER A 192 1.89 7.15 3.91
CA SER A 192 2.91 6.12 4.16
C SER A 192 3.47 5.55 2.87
N ASP A 193 2.64 5.42 1.82
CA ASP A 193 3.06 5.04 0.49
C ASP A 193 3.99 6.10 -0.11
N ASP A 194 3.63 7.38 -0.04
CA ASP A 194 4.48 8.48 -0.49
C ASP A 194 5.83 8.50 0.24
N ILE A 195 5.84 8.30 1.56
CA ILE A 195 7.08 8.25 2.36
C ILE A 195 7.95 7.06 1.92
N ALA A 196 7.36 5.88 1.81
CA ALA A 196 8.07 4.67 1.40
C ALA A 196 8.62 4.83 -0.02
N TYR A 197 7.77 5.20 -0.97
CA TYR A 197 8.12 5.39 -2.38
C TYR A 197 9.32 6.35 -2.53
N ASN A 198 9.24 7.54 -1.94
CA ASN A 198 10.33 8.53 -2.05
C ASN A 198 11.66 8.01 -1.47
N ASN A 199 11.63 7.30 -0.33
CA ASN A 199 12.85 6.75 0.26
C ASN A 199 13.42 5.59 -0.56
N HIS A 200 12.55 4.71 -1.07
CA HIS A 200 12.98 3.54 -1.83
C HIS A 200 13.60 3.91 -3.17
N ASP A 201 12.98 4.84 -3.88
CA ASP A 201 13.45 5.25 -5.21
C ASP A 201 14.80 5.92 -5.14
N VAL A 202 15.04 6.73 -4.10
CA VAL A 202 16.36 7.31 -3.85
C VAL A 202 17.40 6.21 -3.57
N GLU A 203 17.09 5.26 -2.69
CA GLU A 203 18.03 4.17 -2.37
C GLU A 203 18.31 3.28 -3.59
N ASP A 204 17.29 2.90 -4.33
CA ASP A 204 17.43 2.04 -5.51
C ASP A 204 18.16 2.79 -6.65
N ALA A 205 17.92 4.11 -6.81
CA ALA A 205 18.64 4.93 -7.77
C ALA A 205 20.13 5.07 -7.46
N ILE A 206 20.50 5.19 -6.16
CA ILE A 206 21.90 5.17 -5.73
C ILE A 206 22.53 3.81 -6.04
N ARG A 207 21.84 2.69 -5.75
CA ARG A 207 22.31 1.33 -6.04
C ARG A 207 22.48 1.08 -7.53
N ALA A 208 21.60 1.67 -8.35
CA ALA A 208 21.68 1.62 -9.81
C ALA A 208 22.75 2.57 -10.40
N ASN A 209 23.48 3.33 -9.56
CA ASN A 209 24.44 4.37 -9.96
C ASN A 209 23.81 5.45 -10.87
N LEU A 210 22.52 5.74 -10.72
CA LEU A 210 21.84 6.83 -11.44
C LEU A 210 22.03 8.18 -10.75
N ILE A 211 22.16 8.18 -9.44
CA ILE A 211 22.44 9.33 -8.59
C ILE A 211 23.52 8.98 -7.57
N SER A 212 24.29 9.97 -7.11
CA SER A 212 25.27 9.84 -6.04
C SER A 212 24.76 10.44 -4.72
N LEU A 213 25.42 10.10 -3.61
CA LEU A 213 25.14 10.74 -2.32
C LEU A 213 25.49 12.23 -2.35
N ASP A 214 26.48 12.63 -3.15
CA ASP A 214 26.87 14.04 -3.30
C ASP A 214 25.75 14.84 -3.99
N ASP A 215 25.11 14.28 -5.02
CA ASP A 215 23.95 14.91 -5.70
C ASP A 215 22.78 15.14 -4.71
N ILE A 216 22.57 14.20 -3.79
CA ILE A 216 21.54 14.33 -2.76
C ILE A 216 21.92 15.37 -1.70
N ALA A 217 23.21 15.43 -1.33
CA ALA A 217 23.73 16.37 -0.34
C ALA A 217 23.58 17.84 -0.77
N GLU A 218 23.56 18.12 -2.07
CA GLU A 218 23.32 19.45 -2.65
C GLU A 218 21.87 19.96 -2.44
N LEU A 219 20.91 19.07 -2.15
CA LEU A 219 19.54 19.45 -1.88
C LEU A 219 19.39 20.03 -0.48
N SER A 220 18.91 21.27 -0.37
CA SER A 220 18.82 22.03 0.88
C SER A 220 18.03 21.33 2.01
N PHE A 221 17.11 20.43 1.65
CA PHE A 221 16.37 19.62 2.60
C PHE A 221 17.29 18.57 3.27
N PHE A 222 18.11 17.88 2.46
CA PHE A 222 19.01 16.83 2.96
C PHE A 222 20.22 17.39 3.66
N GLU A 223 20.69 18.60 3.31
CA GLU A 223 21.78 19.29 4.02
C GLU A 223 21.52 19.37 5.53
N LYS A 224 20.29 19.76 5.91
CA LYS A 224 19.90 19.86 7.32
C LYS A 224 19.87 18.49 8.01
N ILE A 225 19.43 17.44 7.32
CA ILE A 225 19.38 16.07 7.84
C ILE A 225 20.80 15.54 8.04
N ILE A 226 21.67 15.72 7.05
CA ILE A 226 23.07 15.29 7.10
C ILE A 226 23.80 16.00 8.24
N ILE A 227 23.63 17.31 8.38
CA ILE A 227 24.18 18.07 9.50
C ILE A 227 23.68 17.50 10.83
N CYS A 228 22.38 17.28 10.97
CA CYS A 228 21.81 16.71 12.18
C CYS A 228 22.40 15.33 12.52
N LEU A 229 22.51 14.43 11.55
CA LEU A 229 23.09 13.10 11.72
C LEU A 229 24.57 13.15 12.10
N LEU A 230 25.34 14.06 11.51
CA LEU A 230 26.75 14.25 11.85
C LEU A 230 26.98 14.76 13.30
N TYR A 231 26.08 15.63 13.78
CA TYR A 231 26.15 16.16 15.15
C TYR A 231 25.57 15.21 16.21
N THR A 232 24.65 14.33 15.84
CA THR A 232 23.99 13.39 16.78
C THR A 232 24.61 12.00 16.78
N SER A 233 25.48 11.69 15.82
CA SER A 233 26.22 10.42 15.80
C SER A 233 27.21 10.33 16.98
N PRO A 234 27.15 9.29 17.81
CA PRO A 234 27.96 9.19 19.03
C PRO A 234 29.46 9.00 18.78
N SER A 235 29.90 8.80 17.53
CA SER A 235 31.33 8.79 17.17
C SER A 235 31.57 9.03 15.70
N PRO A 236 32.51 9.93 15.33
CA PRO A 236 32.98 10.04 13.93
C PRO A 236 33.70 8.77 13.44
N ARG A 237 33.97 7.79 14.31
CA ARG A 237 34.59 6.50 13.98
C ARG A 237 33.55 5.39 13.73
N ASP A 238 32.30 5.57 14.12
CA ASP A 238 31.20 4.69 13.70
C ASP A 238 30.76 5.04 12.27
N GLY A 239 31.74 5.02 11.36
CA GLY A 239 31.59 5.23 9.93
C GLY A 239 30.71 4.13 9.28
N ARG A 240 29.43 4.10 9.66
CA ARG A 240 28.42 3.26 8.96
C ARG A 240 28.13 3.79 7.56
N ILE A 241 28.47 5.03 7.28
CA ILE A 241 28.40 5.60 5.93
C ILE A 241 29.58 5.12 5.05
N SER A 242 30.72 4.71 5.64
CA SER A 242 31.90 4.22 4.89
C SER A 242 31.94 2.70 4.69
N ARG A 243 30.89 1.96 5.07
CA ARG A 243 30.78 0.51 4.86
C ARG A 243 29.64 0.15 3.92
N MET A 244 29.48 0.86 2.83
CA MET A 244 28.95 0.22 1.64
C MET A 244 30.09 -0.65 1.08
N PRO A 245 29.89 -1.96 0.87
CA PRO A 245 30.92 -2.77 0.26
C PRO A 245 31.23 -2.19 -1.12
N SER A 246 32.46 -1.73 -1.29
CA SER A 246 32.99 -1.59 -2.65
C SER A 246 32.81 -2.92 -3.31
N SER A 247 32.07 -2.94 -4.43
CA SER A 247 31.90 -4.06 -5.32
C SER A 247 33.17 -4.90 -5.47
N ALA A 248 33.09 -6.15 -5.09
CA ALA A 248 33.90 -7.20 -5.68
C ALA A 248 33.08 -7.90 -6.73
#